data_7983bf406e829186b0cbd4e28b5b710d
#
_entry.id   7983bf406e829186b0cbd4e28b5b710d
#
_cell.length_a   1.000
_cell.length_b   1.000
_cell.length_c   1.000
_cell.angle_alpha   90.00
_cell.angle_beta   90.00
_cell.angle_gamma   90.00
#
_symmetry.space_group_name_H-M   'P 1'
#
loop_
_entity.id
_entity.type
_entity.pdbx_description
1 polymer ?
#
loop_
_entity_poly.entity_id
_entity_poly.type
_entity_poly.pdbx_seq_one_letter_code
_entity_poly.pdbx_strand_id
1 'polypeptide(L)'
;MFDFQSMIVKKIRNIVKWVVVLFFSTTILAVVAYRFIPVYLTPLMIIRCFQQVADGESITLHHHWVSMDKISPHMPVAVMASEDARFLKHHGFDFNAIESAAKNNARGGKVHGASTISQQTAKN
;
A
#
# COMPACT_ATOMS: atom_id res chain seq x y z
N MET A 1 11.18 -44.18 -12.17
CA MET A 1 11.14 -42.87 -12.83
C MET A 1 9.96 -42.00 -12.35
N PHE A 2 8.77 -42.59 -12.09
CA PHE A 2 7.59 -41.88 -11.56
C PHE A 2 7.74 -41.31 -10.13
N ASP A 3 8.54 -41.95 -9.30
CA ASP A 3 8.67 -41.56 -7.90
C ASP A 3 9.50 -40.28 -7.68
N PHE A 4 10.51 -40.06 -8.51
CA PHE A 4 11.36 -38.88 -8.45
C PHE A 4 10.60 -37.59 -8.83
N GLN A 5 9.76 -37.65 -9.84
CA GLN A 5 8.90 -36.53 -10.24
C GLN A 5 7.89 -36.17 -9.14
N SER A 6 7.29 -37.16 -8.51
CA SER A 6 6.33 -36.93 -7.42
C SER A 6 6.97 -36.28 -6.19
N MET A 7 8.21 -36.66 -5.88
CA MET A 7 8.98 -36.04 -4.79
C MET A 7 9.30 -34.56 -5.08
N ILE A 8 9.73 -34.24 -6.30
CA ILE A 8 10.03 -32.87 -6.70
C ILE A 8 8.77 -32.01 -6.60
N VAL A 9 7.65 -32.48 -7.14
CA VAL A 9 6.37 -31.75 -7.09
C VAL A 9 5.92 -31.51 -5.65
N LYS A 10 6.04 -32.51 -4.77
CA LYS A 10 5.74 -32.37 -3.34
C LYS A 10 6.64 -31.33 -2.67
N LYS A 11 7.95 -31.33 -2.98
CA LYS A 11 8.91 -30.37 -2.43
C LYS A 11 8.60 -28.94 -2.90
N ILE A 12 8.36 -28.74 -4.20
CA ILE A 12 7.98 -27.43 -4.76
C ILE A 12 6.68 -26.94 -4.11
N ARG A 13 5.65 -27.76 -4.06
CA ARG A 13 4.38 -27.41 -3.42
C ARG A 13 4.58 -26.98 -1.96
N ASN A 14 5.44 -27.68 -1.23
CA ASN A 14 5.73 -27.34 0.17
C ASN A 14 6.48 -26.02 0.29
N ILE A 15 7.45 -25.77 -0.58
CA ILE A 15 8.15 -24.48 -0.64
C ILE A 15 7.17 -23.34 -0.95
N VAL A 16 6.35 -23.49 -1.99
CA VAL A 16 5.33 -22.50 -2.35
C VAL A 16 4.37 -22.23 -1.19
N LYS A 17 3.89 -23.30 -0.52
CA LYS A 17 3.03 -23.16 0.66
C LYS A 17 3.70 -22.32 1.75
N TRP A 18 4.95 -22.61 2.10
CA TRP A 18 5.66 -21.87 3.14
C TRP A 18 5.98 -20.43 2.75
N VAL A 19 6.29 -20.16 1.48
CA VAL A 19 6.45 -18.80 0.96
C VAL A 19 5.16 -18.00 1.10
N VAL A 20 4.02 -18.58 0.73
CA VAL A 20 2.70 -17.94 0.87
C VAL A 20 2.37 -17.70 2.34
N VAL A 21 2.57 -18.70 3.22
CA VAL A 21 2.32 -18.55 4.65
C VAL A 21 3.21 -17.45 5.24
N LEU A 22 4.50 -17.45 4.92
CA LEU A 22 5.45 -16.43 5.40
C LEU A 22 5.04 -15.03 4.92
N PHE A 23 4.69 -14.88 3.64
CA PHE A 23 4.25 -13.60 3.08
C PHE A 23 3.03 -13.04 3.82
N PHE A 24 1.97 -13.84 3.98
CA PHE A 24 0.78 -13.35 4.67
C PHE A 24 1.02 -13.11 6.16
N SER A 25 1.78 -13.97 6.82
CA SER A 25 2.09 -13.79 8.24
C SER A 25 2.91 -12.52 8.49
N THR A 26 3.94 -12.27 7.69
CA THR A 26 4.75 -11.06 7.82
C THR A 26 3.96 -9.81 7.49
N THR A 27 3.10 -9.85 6.47
CA THR A 27 2.23 -8.72 6.12
C THR A 27 1.25 -8.39 7.25
N ILE A 28 0.56 -9.40 7.79
CA ILE A 28 -0.38 -9.20 8.90
C ILE A 28 0.34 -8.66 10.14
N LEU A 29 1.49 -9.25 10.48
CA LEU A 29 2.30 -8.79 11.61
C LEU A 29 2.77 -7.35 11.43
N ALA A 30 3.19 -6.96 10.22
CA ALA A 30 3.59 -5.60 9.92
C ALA A 30 2.42 -4.60 10.10
N VAL A 31 1.23 -4.94 9.57
CA VAL A 31 0.03 -4.10 9.73
C VAL A 31 -0.35 -3.93 11.21
N VAL A 32 -0.30 -5.02 11.98
CA VAL A 32 -0.57 -4.97 13.42
C VAL A 32 0.49 -4.15 14.16
N ALA A 33 1.76 -4.32 13.81
CA ALA A 33 2.86 -3.56 14.43
C ALA A 33 2.74 -2.07 14.13
N TYR A 34 2.46 -1.68 12.89
CA TYR A 34 2.30 -0.26 12.50
C TYR A 34 1.06 0.42 13.10
N ARG A 35 0.12 -0.33 13.66
CA ARG A 35 -0.96 0.25 14.48
C ARG A 35 -0.44 0.90 15.76
N PHE A 36 0.65 0.38 16.32
CA PHE A 36 1.17 0.78 17.63
C PHE A 36 2.54 1.47 17.57
N ILE A 37 3.28 1.24 16.50
CA ILE A 37 4.65 1.75 16.32
C ILE A 37 4.62 2.89 15.31
N PRO A 38 5.18 4.07 15.65
CA PRO A 38 5.34 5.15 14.70
C PRO A 38 6.12 4.72 13.45
N VAL A 39 5.63 5.09 12.28
CA VAL A 39 6.31 4.79 11.02
C VAL A 39 7.35 5.86 10.74
N TYR A 40 8.61 5.60 11.08
CA TYR A 40 9.72 6.52 10.83
C TYR A 40 10.34 6.34 9.45
N LEU A 41 10.20 5.16 8.85
CA LEU A 41 10.77 4.82 7.57
C LEU A 41 9.83 3.89 6.80
N THR A 42 9.63 4.18 5.51
CA THR A 42 8.87 3.30 4.62
C THR A 42 9.75 2.77 3.50
N PRO A 43 9.39 1.63 2.87
CA PRO A 43 10.11 1.13 1.70
C PRO A 43 10.19 2.16 0.58
N LEU A 44 9.14 2.95 0.37
CA LEU A 44 9.13 4.01 -0.64
C LEU A 44 10.16 5.10 -0.36
N MET A 45 10.35 5.50 0.89
CA MET A 45 11.38 6.47 1.27
C MET A 45 12.77 5.96 0.90
N ILE A 46 13.07 4.68 1.17
CA ILE A 46 14.33 4.05 0.78
C ILE A 46 14.52 4.07 -0.73
N ILE A 47 13.48 3.66 -1.48
CA ILE A 47 13.52 3.68 -2.95
C ILE A 47 13.78 5.09 -3.47
N ARG A 48 13.14 6.12 -2.88
CA ARG A 48 13.36 7.52 -3.28
C ARG A 48 14.78 8.00 -3.00
N CYS A 49 15.38 7.63 -1.87
CA CYS A 49 16.79 7.92 -1.60
C CYS A 49 17.71 7.30 -2.65
N PHE A 50 17.47 6.04 -3.05
CA PHE A 50 18.24 5.41 -4.12
C PHE A 50 18.07 6.10 -5.48
N GLN A 51 16.85 6.53 -5.81
CA GLN A 51 16.58 7.29 -7.03
C GLN A 51 17.35 8.62 -7.05
N GLN A 52 17.31 9.39 -5.96
CA GLN A 52 18.08 10.64 -5.84
C GLN A 52 19.57 10.42 -6.10
N VAL A 53 20.14 9.37 -5.50
CA VAL A 53 21.55 9.03 -5.75
C VAL A 53 21.81 8.66 -7.21
N ALA A 54 20.91 7.88 -7.83
CA ALA A 54 21.04 7.49 -9.23
C ALA A 54 20.93 8.70 -10.18
N ASP A 55 20.13 9.69 -9.81
CA ASP A 55 19.95 10.94 -10.57
C ASP A 55 21.07 11.98 -10.28
N GLY A 56 22.05 11.63 -9.44
CA GLY A 56 23.16 12.52 -9.06
C GLY A 56 22.78 13.62 -8.05
N GLU A 57 21.64 13.49 -7.40
CA GLU A 57 21.14 14.43 -6.40
C GLU A 57 21.62 14.05 -4.99
N SER A 58 21.67 15.04 -4.10
CA SER A 58 21.94 14.79 -2.68
C SER A 58 20.72 14.11 -2.01
N ILE A 59 20.98 13.14 -1.15
CA ILE A 59 19.92 12.47 -0.40
C ILE A 59 19.22 13.49 0.49
N THR A 60 17.93 13.68 0.25
CA THR A 60 17.09 14.57 1.03
C THR A 60 15.84 13.79 1.50
N LEU A 61 15.75 13.54 2.81
CA LEU A 61 14.63 12.86 3.43
C LEU A 61 14.08 13.73 4.57
N HIS A 62 12.94 14.39 4.31
CA HIS A 62 12.22 15.15 5.31
C HIS A 62 10.97 14.39 5.74
N HIS A 63 11.04 13.73 6.88
CA HIS A 63 9.90 13.04 7.47
C HIS A 63 9.87 13.25 8.97
N HIS A 64 8.74 13.71 9.49
CA HIS A 64 8.45 13.79 10.92
C HIS A 64 7.14 13.10 11.21
N TRP A 65 7.19 12.03 11.99
CA TRP A 65 5.98 11.41 12.50
C TRP A 65 5.38 12.29 13.61
N VAL A 66 4.09 12.53 13.50
CA VAL A 66 3.33 13.31 14.49
C VAL A 66 2.11 12.51 14.90
N SER A 67 1.86 12.38 16.21
CA SER A 67 0.69 11.68 16.71
C SER A 67 -0.60 12.46 16.42
N MET A 68 -1.72 11.74 16.28
CA MET A 68 -3.01 12.31 15.89
C MET A 68 -3.52 13.39 16.85
N ASP A 69 -3.20 13.29 18.13
CA ASP A 69 -3.55 14.29 19.17
C ASP A 69 -2.86 15.64 18.96
N LYS A 70 -1.77 15.68 18.20
CA LYS A 70 -1.05 16.92 17.83
C LYS A 70 -1.45 17.46 16.45
N ILE A 71 -2.33 16.78 15.74
CA ILE A 71 -2.85 17.19 14.44
C ILE A 71 -4.23 17.82 14.64
N SER A 72 -4.53 18.89 13.90
CA SER A 72 -5.86 19.51 13.94
C SER A 72 -6.94 18.45 13.69
N PRO A 73 -8.02 18.40 14.51
CA PRO A 73 -9.13 17.46 14.34
C PRO A 73 -9.85 17.63 12.98
N HIS A 74 -9.71 18.78 12.34
CA HIS A 74 -10.25 19.04 10.99
C HIS A 74 -9.44 18.40 9.87
N MET A 75 -8.16 18.07 10.11
CA MET A 75 -7.28 17.51 9.08
C MET A 75 -7.76 16.14 8.55
N PRO A 76 -8.10 15.16 9.39
CA PRO A 76 -8.65 13.89 8.90
C PRO A 76 -9.91 14.08 8.04
N VAL A 77 -10.79 14.99 8.42
CA VAL A 77 -12.01 15.28 7.66
C VAL A 77 -11.67 15.91 6.31
N ALA A 78 -10.73 16.86 6.28
CA ALA A 78 -10.27 17.48 5.03
C ALA A 78 -9.62 16.45 4.09
N VAL A 79 -8.77 15.57 4.62
CA VAL A 79 -8.13 14.50 3.84
C VAL A 79 -9.17 13.53 3.30
N MET A 80 -10.12 13.08 4.10
CA MET A 80 -11.21 12.22 3.62
C MET A 80 -12.02 12.91 2.53
N ALA A 81 -12.34 14.19 2.69
CA ALA A 81 -13.14 14.94 1.71
C ALA A 81 -12.40 15.13 0.37
N SER A 82 -11.08 15.32 0.39
CA SER A 82 -10.27 15.55 -0.82
C SER A 82 -9.83 14.28 -1.53
N GLU A 83 -9.43 13.27 -0.78
CA GLU A 83 -8.80 12.06 -1.32
C GLU A 83 -9.77 10.87 -1.46
N ASP A 84 -10.73 10.78 -0.53
CA ASP A 84 -11.61 9.61 -0.44
C ASP A 84 -12.93 9.96 0.28
N ALA A 85 -13.79 10.71 -0.39
CA ALA A 85 -15.04 11.20 0.20
C ALA A 85 -15.98 10.08 0.69
N ARG A 86 -15.72 8.83 0.30
CA ARG A 86 -16.49 7.65 0.70
C ARG A 86 -15.74 6.71 1.63
N PHE A 87 -14.64 7.17 2.24
CA PHE A 87 -13.76 6.36 3.11
C PHE A 87 -14.52 5.54 4.16
N LEU A 88 -15.54 6.11 4.77
CA LEU A 88 -16.36 5.42 5.77
C LEU A 88 -17.43 4.48 5.19
N LYS A 89 -17.55 4.38 3.86
CA LYS A 89 -18.58 3.59 3.18
C LYS A 89 -18.04 2.34 2.47
N HIS A 90 -16.73 2.18 2.41
CA HIS A 90 -16.08 1.02 1.79
C HIS A 90 -15.01 0.42 2.72
N HIS A 91 -14.52 -0.76 2.37
CA HIS A 91 -13.51 -1.51 3.13
C HIS A 91 -12.21 -1.67 2.32
N GLY A 92 -11.51 -0.55 2.08
CA GLY A 92 -10.24 -0.51 1.38
C GLY A 92 -10.34 -0.15 -0.09
N PHE A 93 -11.31 -0.68 -0.85
CA PHE A 93 -11.56 -0.36 -2.25
C PHE A 93 -12.94 0.26 -2.44
N ASP A 94 -13.02 1.41 -3.13
CA ASP A 94 -14.29 1.99 -3.57
C ASP A 94 -14.59 1.55 -5.01
N PHE A 95 -15.26 0.41 -5.13
CA PHE A 95 -15.62 -0.16 -6.44
C PHE A 95 -16.51 0.79 -7.26
N ASN A 96 -17.37 1.57 -6.62
CA ASN A 96 -18.23 2.53 -7.32
C ASN A 96 -17.41 3.69 -7.90
N ALA A 97 -16.41 4.18 -7.16
CA ALA A 97 -15.49 5.20 -7.65
C ALA A 97 -14.65 4.65 -8.81
N ILE A 98 -14.15 3.40 -8.70
CA ILE A 98 -13.39 2.72 -9.75
C ILE A 98 -14.24 2.60 -11.04
N GLU A 99 -15.49 2.13 -10.93
CA GLU A 99 -16.39 2.02 -12.07
C GLU A 99 -16.69 3.37 -12.72
N SER A 100 -16.96 4.38 -11.90
CA SER A 100 -17.23 5.76 -12.35
C SER A 100 -16.04 6.36 -13.08
N ALA A 101 -14.83 6.21 -12.49
CA ALA A 101 -13.59 6.67 -13.10
C ALA A 101 -13.32 5.95 -14.44
N ALA A 102 -13.49 4.64 -14.49
CA ALA A 102 -13.32 3.86 -15.72
C ALA A 102 -14.26 4.35 -16.83
N LYS A 103 -15.55 4.56 -16.52
CA LYS A 103 -16.54 5.07 -17.47
C LYS A 103 -16.20 6.48 -17.98
N ASN A 104 -15.76 7.39 -17.07
CA ASN A 104 -15.39 8.75 -17.45
C ASN A 104 -14.11 8.77 -18.31
N ASN A 105 -13.11 8.00 -17.92
CA ASN A 105 -11.83 7.92 -18.65
C ASN A 105 -12.02 7.31 -20.05
N ALA A 106 -12.91 6.32 -20.20
CA ALA A 106 -13.25 5.72 -21.49
C ALA A 106 -13.96 6.68 -22.45
N ARG A 107 -14.61 7.71 -21.93
CA ARG A 107 -15.30 8.76 -22.72
C ARG A 107 -14.39 9.90 -23.15
N GLY A 108 -13.09 9.84 -22.86
CA GLY A 108 -12.13 10.86 -23.23
C GLY A 108 -12.20 12.15 -22.40
N GLY A 109 -12.85 12.12 -21.25
CA GLY A 109 -12.89 13.24 -20.30
C GLY A 109 -11.57 13.39 -19.54
N LYS A 110 -11.53 14.37 -18.62
CA LYS A 110 -10.41 14.53 -17.70
C LYS A 110 -10.20 13.24 -16.92
N VAL A 111 -8.96 12.73 -16.92
CA VAL A 111 -8.60 11.50 -16.19
C VAL A 111 -8.91 11.68 -14.70
N HIS A 112 -9.79 10.84 -14.18
CA HIS A 112 -10.11 10.76 -12.76
C HIS A 112 -9.44 9.53 -12.15
N GLY A 113 -8.76 9.73 -11.02
CA GLY A 113 -8.28 8.65 -10.16
C GLY A 113 -9.44 8.10 -9.29
N ALA A 114 -9.28 6.85 -8.86
CA ALA A 114 -10.22 6.20 -7.92
C ALA A 114 -9.45 5.50 -6.79
N SER A 115 -8.26 6.00 -6.47
CA SER A 115 -7.45 5.46 -5.37
C SER A 115 -8.04 5.89 -4.03
N THR A 116 -8.12 4.96 -3.09
CA THR A 116 -8.59 5.20 -1.73
C THR A 116 -7.42 5.52 -0.80
N ILE A 117 -7.70 6.13 0.36
CA ILE A 117 -6.70 6.35 1.42
C ILE A 117 -6.03 5.04 1.81
N SER A 118 -6.79 3.93 1.93
CA SER A 118 -6.25 2.61 2.24
C SER A 118 -5.24 2.12 1.20
N GLN A 119 -5.54 2.30 -0.09
CA GLN A 119 -4.63 1.93 -1.18
C GLN A 119 -3.38 2.81 -1.20
N GLN A 120 -3.52 4.12 -0.96
CA GLN A 120 -2.40 5.04 -0.87
C GLN A 120 -1.48 4.68 0.31
N THR A 121 -2.06 4.35 1.47
CA THR A 121 -1.30 3.91 2.64
C THR A 121 -0.55 2.61 2.39
N ALA A 122 -1.16 1.64 1.71
CA ALA A 122 -0.53 0.37 1.39
C ALA A 122 0.60 0.50 0.34
N LYS A 123 0.53 1.52 -0.52
CA LYS A 123 1.54 1.80 -1.56
C LYS A 123 2.78 2.49 -0.99
N ASN A 124 2.64 3.32 0.03
CA ASN A 124 3.68 4.16 0.60
C ASN A 124 4.37 3.50 1.80
#